data_f07ae6dbce7ae856420bb0b86be92a05
#
_entry.id   f07ae6dbce7ae856420bb0b86be92a05
#
_cell.length_a   1.000
_cell.length_b   1.000
_cell.length_c   1.000
_cell.angle_alpha   90.00
_cell.angle_beta   90.00
_cell.angle_gamma   90.00
#
_symmetry.space_group_name_H-M   'P 1'
#
loop_
_entity.id
_entity.type
_entity.pdbx_description
1 polymer ?
#
loop_
_entity_poly.entity_id
_entity_poly.type
_entity_poly.pdbx_seq_one_letter_code
_entity_poly.pdbx_strand_id
1 'polypeptide(L)'
;MAGTLLVTACQPTGKTGDVIGKQPVKVENGIMTTEVLMAFGRVSGPVVSPDKSKILYGVSYENLEQNKSNRELFVMDIDGQNKKQITCTPESEGNAVWIDGGKQIAYLSGKSGDSQLWIMNADGSNARQISHHEKGVHGFLFSPDEKHILFIGNVKYSEKASDLYPDLDKATGRVIDDLMYKHWDEWVEEIPHPYIASFDGKQLTDITDIMEGEPYESPMKPFGGIESFAWTPDSKAVAYTSRK
;
A
#
# COMPACT_ATOMS: atom_id res chain seq x y z
N MET A 1 -15.71 -28.60 30.99
CA MET A 1 -16.32 -27.33 30.58
C MET A 1 -15.49 -26.83 29.39
N ALA A 2 -16.06 -26.94 28.20
CA ALA A 2 -15.37 -26.48 26.98
C ALA A 2 -15.63 -24.98 26.84
N GLY A 3 -14.59 -24.18 27.06
CA GLY A 3 -14.63 -22.75 26.82
C GLY A 3 -14.62 -22.47 25.33
N THR A 4 -15.72 -22.02 24.79
CA THR A 4 -15.81 -21.50 23.41
C THR A 4 -15.05 -20.18 23.38
N LEU A 5 -13.84 -20.19 22.82
CA LEU A 5 -13.14 -18.96 22.45
C LEU A 5 -13.97 -18.26 21.38
N LEU A 6 -14.67 -17.21 21.74
CA LEU A 6 -15.21 -16.25 20.80
C LEU A 6 -14.02 -15.54 20.11
N VAL A 7 -13.65 -16.02 18.93
CA VAL A 7 -12.82 -15.25 18.01
C VAL A 7 -13.68 -14.04 17.62
N THR A 8 -13.35 -12.88 18.17
CA THR A 8 -13.99 -11.62 17.76
C THR A 8 -13.53 -11.37 16.33
N ALA A 9 -14.33 -11.83 15.36
CA ALA A 9 -14.14 -11.49 13.97
C ALA A 9 -14.24 -9.96 13.84
N CYS A 10 -13.31 -9.38 13.13
CA CYS A 10 -13.34 -7.97 12.76
C CYS A 10 -14.72 -7.68 12.16
N GLN A 11 -15.49 -6.77 12.77
CA GLN A 11 -16.78 -6.36 12.22
C GLN A 11 -16.50 -5.39 11.07
N PRO A 12 -17.01 -5.64 9.85
CA PRO A 12 -16.81 -4.73 8.72
C PRO A 12 -17.35 -3.35 9.07
N THR A 13 -16.53 -2.32 8.96
CA THR A 13 -16.94 -0.93 9.11
C THR A 13 -17.39 -0.34 7.76
N GLY A 14 -18.36 -0.98 7.11
CA GLY A 14 -18.88 -0.59 5.80
C GLY A 14 -19.99 -1.53 5.34
N LYS A 15 -20.52 -1.32 4.14
CA LYS A 15 -21.49 -2.23 3.53
C LYS A 15 -20.88 -3.64 3.44
N THR A 16 -21.42 -4.57 4.18
CA THR A 16 -20.91 -5.94 4.41
C THR A 16 -20.85 -6.85 3.18
N GLY A 17 -21.08 -6.33 1.96
CA GLY A 17 -21.17 -7.13 0.74
C GLY A 17 -19.87 -7.36 -0.03
N ASP A 18 -18.83 -6.56 0.20
CA ASP A 18 -17.72 -6.47 -0.75
C ASP A 18 -16.35 -6.90 -0.18
N VAL A 19 -16.24 -7.26 1.09
CA VAL A 19 -14.96 -7.68 1.68
C VAL A 19 -14.62 -9.12 1.26
N ILE A 20 -13.54 -9.27 0.51
CA ILE A 20 -13.04 -10.58 0.09
C ILE A 20 -12.20 -11.17 1.23
N GLY A 21 -12.67 -12.26 1.82
CA GLY A 21 -11.97 -12.98 2.86
C GLY A 21 -11.77 -14.45 2.51
N LYS A 22 -11.37 -15.24 3.50
CA LYS A 22 -11.16 -16.68 3.35
C LYS A 22 -12.43 -17.37 2.81
N GLN A 23 -12.30 -17.99 1.64
CA GLN A 23 -13.37 -18.76 1.03
C GLN A 23 -13.38 -20.20 1.54
N PRO A 24 -14.55 -20.79 1.84
CA PRO A 24 -14.65 -22.21 2.12
C PRO A 24 -14.34 -23.00 0.85
N VAL A 25 -13.46 -23.99 0.95
CA VAL A 25 -13.15 -24.89 -0.14
C VAL A 25 -13.22 -26.34 0.34
N LYS A 26 -13.80 -27.21 -0.47
CA LYS A 26 -13.84 -28.64 -0.22
C LYS A 26 -12.74 -29.32 -1.01
N VAL A 27 -11.84 -30.00 -0.30
CA VAL A 27 -10.80 -30.81 -0.93
C VAL A 27 -11.32 -32.25 -1.02
N GLU A 28 -11.49 -32.73 -2.25
CA GLU A 28 -11.94 -34.11 -2.50
C GLU A 28 -10.73 -35.00 -2.84
N ASN A 29 -10.65 -36.16 -2.20
CA ASN A 29 -9.62 -37.19 -2.43
C ASN A 29 -8.17 -36.66 -2.31
N GLY A 30 -7.94 -35.55 -1.59
CA GLY A 30 -6.62 -34.95 -1.45
C GLY A 30 -6.07 -34.30 -2.73
N ILE A 31 -6.91 -34.06 -3.73
CA ILE A 31 -6.49 -33.50 -5.02
C ILE A 31 -6.48 -31.97 -4.95
N MET A 32 -5.39 -31.35 -5.37
CA MET A 32 -5.28 -29.93 -5.57
C MET A 32 -5.95 -29.55 -6.91
N THR A 33 -7.12 -28.92 -6.84
CA THR A 33 -7.76 -28.28 -8.01
C THR A 33 -7.39 -26.81 -8.08
N THR A 34 -7.72 -26.13 -9.18
CA THR A 34 -7.50 -24.69 -9.34
C THR A 34 -8.24 -23.91 -8.25
N GLU A 35 -9.48 -24.29 -7.94
CA GLU A 35 -10.29 -23.66 -6.91
C GLU A 35 -9.67 -23.83 -5.52
N VAL A 36 -9.13 -25.03 -5.21
CA VAL A 36 -8.40 -25.28 -3.95
C VAL A 36 -7.16 -24.40 -3.86
N LEU A 37 -6.38 -24.29 -4.95
CA LEU A 37 -5.17 -23.45 -5.00
C LEU A 37 -5.50 -21.96 -4.82
N MET A 38 -6.56 -21.47 -5.46
CA MET A 38 -6.96 -20.07 -5.38
C MET A 38 -7.62 -19.70 -4.04
N ALA A 39 -8.16 -20.66 -3.31
CA ALA A 39 -8.74 -20.43 -1.98
C ALA A 39 -7.71 -20.28 -0.86
N PHE A 40 -6.43 -20.58 -1.10
CA PHE A 40 -5.39 -20.35 -0.10
C PHE A 40 -5.14 -18.87 0.13
N GLY A 41 -5.05 -18.48 1.41
CA GLY A 41 -4.54 -17.16 1.80
C GLY A 41 -3.05 -17.04 1.49
N ARG A 42 -2.66 -15.99 0.80
CA ARG A 42 -1.26 -15.66 0.46
C ARG A 42 -0.69 -14.74 1.50
N VAL A 43 0.18 -15.27 2.35
CA VAL A 43 0.86 -14.50 3.41
C VAL A 43 2.03 -13.74 2.82
N SER A 44 2.17 -12.45 3.17
CA SER A 44 3.26 -11.61 2.68
C SER A 44 3.60 -10.46 3.65
N GLY A 45 4.79 -9.87 3.48
CA GLY A 45 5.24 -8.68 4.19
C GLY A 45 5.30 -8.85 5.72
N PRO A 46 5.93 -9.90 6.28
CA PRO A 46 6.04 -10.03 7.72
C PRO A 46 7.03 -9.00 8.29
N VAL A 47 6.61 -8.27 9.34
CA VAL A 47 7.42 -7.27 10.04
C VAL A 47 7.35 -7.53 11.54
N VAL A 48 8.51 -7.78 12.17
CA VAL A 48 8.61 -7.99 13.61
C VAL A 48 8.49 -6.65 14.34
N SER A 49 7.73 -6.61 15.43
CA SER A 49 7.61 -5.41 16.28
C SER A 49 8.96 -5.02 16.89
N PRO A 50 9.19 -3.73 17.23
CA PRO A 50 10.45 -3.26 17.81
C PRO A 50 10.85 -3.99 19.10
N ASP A 51 9.87 -4.38 19.93
CA ASP A 51 10.06 -5.16 21.15
C ASP A 51 10.22 -6.67 20.91
N LYS A 52 10.13 -7.12 19.66
CA LYS A 52 10.25 -8.51 19.21
C LYS A 52 9.18 -9.45 19.78
N SER A 53 8.05 -8.92 20.24
CA SER A 53 6.97 -9.72 20.81
C SER A 53 5.91 -10.13 19.80
N LYS A 54 5.79 -9.40 18.67
CA LYS A 54 4.71 -9.57 17.67
C LYS A 54 5.22 -9.58 16.23
N ILE A 55 4.41 -10.15 15.36
CA ILE A 55 4.59 -10.13 13.90
C ILE A 55 3.35 -9.49 13.28
N LEU A 56 3.55 -8.41 12.53
CA LEU A 56 2.59 -7.82 11.60
C LEU A 56 2.75 -8.46 10.23
N TYR A 57 1.68 -8.87 9.57
CA TYR A 57 1.73 -9.48 8.23
C TYR A 57 0.44 -9.26 7.47
N GLY A 58 0.48 -9.41 6.16
CA GLY A 58 -0.71 -9.35 5.31
C GLY A 58 -1.12 -10.73 4.81
N VAL A 59 -2.42 -10.93 4.60
CA VAL A 59 -2.96 -12.10 3.92
C VAL A 59 -3.88 -11.64 2.80
N SER A 60 -3.59 -12.08 1.57
CA SER A 60 -4.45 -11.84 0.42
C SER A 60 -5.33 -13.06 0.16
N TYR A 61 -6.60 -12.82 -0.17
CA TYR A 61 -7.55 -13.81 -0.63
C TYR A 61 -8.11 -13.41 -2.00
N GLU A 62 -8.38 -14.41 -2.83
CA GLU A 62 -8.93 -14.23 -4.17
C GLU A 62 -10.44 -14.51 -4.17
N ASN A 63 -11.18 -13.75 -4.97
CA ASN A 63 -12.55 -14.05 -5.35
C ASN A 63 -12.60 -14.27 -6.86
N LEU A 64 -12.73 -15.53 -7.28
CA LEU A 64 -12.71 -15.91 -8.69
C LEU A 64 -13.91 -15.37 -9.47
N GLU A 65 -15.09 -15.32 -8.85
CA GLU A 65 -16.31 -14.83 -9.50
C GLU A 65 -16.22 -13.34 -9.82
N GLN A 66 -15.61 -12.56 -8.91
CA GLN A 66 -15.42 -11.12 -9.08
C GLN A 66 -14.14 -10.77 -9.82
N ASN A 67 -13.24 -11.75 -10.05
CA ASN A 67 -11.88 -11.55 -10.57
C ASN A 67 -11.13 -10.45 -9.81
N LYS A 68 -11.21 -10.52 -8.48
CA LYS A 68 -10.61 -9.55 -7.55
C LYS A 68 -9.86 -10.24 -6.42
N SER A 69 -8.88 -9.56 -5.89
CA SER A 69 -8.21 -9.95 -4.63
C SER A 69 -8.38 -8.85 -3.59
N ASN A 70 -8.28 -9.23 -2.32
CA ASN A 70 -8.20 -8.30 -1.22
C ASN A 70 -7.14 -8.75 -0.22
N ARG A 71 -6.37 -7.80 0.29
CA ARG A 71 -5.33 -8.03 1.28
C ARG A 71 -5.65 -7.30 2.57
N GLU A 72 -5.67 -8.07 3.66
CA GLU A 72 -5.92 -7.56 5.00
C GLU A 72 -4.68 -7.73 5.89
N LEU A 73 -4.59 -6.92 6.93
CA LEU A 73 -3.50 -6.95 7.90
C LEU A 73 -3.87 -7.76 9.12
N PHE A 74 -2.87 -8.47 9.63
CA PHE A 74 -2.96 -9.36 10.78
C PHE A 74 -1.77 -9.13 11.71
N VAL A 75 -2.00 -9.36 12.99
CA VAL A 75 -0.96 -9.40 14.02
C VAL A 75 -1.05 -10.73 14.75
N MET A 76 0.10 -11.30 15.09
CA MET A 76 0.21 -12.47 15.98
C MET A 76 1.39 -12.31 16.93
N ASP A 77 1.43 -13.09 18.00
CA ASP A 77 2.59 -13.15 18.86
C ASP A 77 3.75 -13.86 18.14
N ILE A 78 4.99 -13.61 18.59
CA ILE A 78 6.19 -14.14 17.94
C ILE A 78 6.25 -15.68 17.92
N ASP A 79 5.56 -16.34 18.85
CA ASP A 79 5.39 -17.79 18.91
C ASP A 79 4.28 -18.34 18.00
N GLY A 80 3.61 -17.47 17.23
CA GLY A 80 2.53 -17.82 16.32
C GLY A 80 1.15 -17.94 16.98
N GLN A 81 1.01 -17.60 18.26
CA GLN A 81 -0.27 -17.59 18.96
C GLN A 81 -1.01 -16.25 18.77
N ASN A 82 -2.22 -16.15 19.29
CA ASN A 82 -3.04 -14.93 19.35
C ASN A 82 -3.18 -14.19 17.99
N LYS A 83 -3.36 -14.94 16.91
CA LYS A 83 -3.58 -14.39 15.57
C LYS A 83 -4.86 -13.55 15.54
N LYS A 84 -4.73 -12.29 15.14
CA LYS A 84 -5.82 -11.34 15.04
C LYS A 84 -5.77 -10.61 13.70
N GLN A 85 -6.90 -10.56 12.98
CA GLN A 85 -7.11 -9.64 11.86
C GLN A 85 -7.35 -8.25 12.43
N ILE A 86 -6.65 -7.23 11.91
CA ILE A 86 -6.69 -5.85 12.41
C ILE A 86 -7.28 -4.87 11.40
N THR A 87 -7.43 -5.28 10.13
CA THR A 87 -8.16 -4.53 9.10
C THR A 87 -9.24 -5.41 8.49
N CYS A 88 -10.33 -4.78 7.98
CA CYS A 88 -11.43 -5.48 7.33
C CYS A 88 -12.16 -4.47 6.44
N THR A 89 -11.65 -4.26 5.22
CA THR A 89 -12.16 -3.26 4.28
C THR A 89 -12.35 -3.88 2.90
N PRO A 90 -13.16 -3.28 2.00
CA PRO A 90 -13.28 -3.73 0.62
C PRO A 90 -12.00 -3.55 -0.20
N GLU A 91 -11.10 -2.67 0.27
CA GLU A 91 -9.85 -2.32 -0.40
C GLU A 91 -8.67 -3.04 0.26
N SER A 92 -7.60 -3.23 -0.51
CA SER A 92 -6.39 -3.88 0.01
C SER A 92 -5.54 -2.94 0.85
N GLU A 93 -5.02 -3.45 1.97
CA GLU A 93 -4.01 -2.79 2.79
C GLU A 93 -2.61 -3.30 2.47
N GLY A 94 -1.66 -2.38 2.30
CA GLY A 94 -0.29 -2.72 1.92
C GLY A 94 0.79 -1.98 2.70
N ASN A 95 2.05 -2.37 2.50
CA ASN A 95 3.25 -1.69 3.01
C ASN A 95 3.19 -1.36 4.51
N ALA A 96 2.63 -2.26 5.32
CA ALA A 96 2.41 -2.01 6.74
C ALA A 96 3.71 -2.10 7.55
N VAL A 97 3.97 -1.11 8.39
CA VAL A 97 5.15 -1.02 9.26
C VAL A 97 4.76 -0.57 10.66
N TRP A 98 5.54 -1.00 11.65
CA TRP A 98 5.43 -0.51 13.03
C TRP A 98 6.03 0.88 13.16
N ILE A 99 5.37 1.77 13.91
CA ILE A 99 5.84 3.10 14.28
C ILE A 99 5.56 3.37 15.78
N ASP A 100 6.06 4.48 16.31
CA ASP A 100 5.92 4.88 17.73
C ASP A 100 6.33 3.75 18.69
N GLY A 101 7.51 3.16 18.42
CA GLY A 101 8.02 2.06 19.25
C GLY A 101 7.13 0.82 19.24
N GLY A 102 6.30 0.61 18.23
CA GLY A 102 5.38 -0.53 18.11
C GLY A 102 3.98 -0.29 18.63
N LYS A 103 3.64 0.92 19.06
CA LYS A 103 2.28 1.27 19.53
C LYS A 103 1.32 1.52 18.38
N GLN A 104 1.82 1.91 17.22
CA GLN A 104 1.04 2.21 16.02
C GLN A 104 1.57 1.45 14.82
N ILE A 105 0.72 1.37 13.80
CA ILE A 105 1.01 0.77 12.49
C ILE A 105 0.68 1.82 11.44
N ALA A 106 1.64 2.09 10.54
CA ALA A 106 1.43 2.85 9.31
C ALA A 106 1.24 1.89 8.14
N TYR A 107 0.33 2.20 7.22
CA TYR A 107 -0.01 1.33 6.08
C TYR A 107 -0.63 2.11 4.93
N LEU A 108 -0.64 1.53 3.75
CA LEU A 108 -1.37 2.05 2.59
C LEU A 108 -2.75 1.40 2.50
N SER A 109 -3.76 2.20 2.15
CA SER A 109 -5.13 1.74 1.89
C SER A 109 -5.83 2.61 0.86
N GLY A 110 -6.58 1.96 -0.05
CA GLY A 110 -7.41 2.62 -1.06
C GLY A 110 -8.81 3.00 -0.57
N LYS A 111 -9.14 2.83 0.72
CA LYS A 111 -10.52 3.02 1.22
C LYS A 111 -11.09 4.43 1.12
N SER A 112 -10.27 5.42 0.79
CA SER A 112 -10.70 6.79 0.51
C SER A 112 -10.73 7.14 -0.99
N GLY A 113 -10.58 6.17 -1.86
CA GLY A 113 -10.41 6.31 -3.31
C GLY A 113 -9.04 5.84 -3.73
N ASP A 114 -8.14 6.76 -4.06
CA ASP A 114 -6.74 6.41 -4.34
C ASP A 114 -6.00 5.92 -3.09
N SER A 115 -4.97 5.12 -3.30
CA SER A 115 -4.11 4.62 -2.21
C SER A 115 -3.51 5.78 -1.43
N GLN A 116 -3.72 5.80 -0.12
CA GLN A 116 -3.21 6.84 0.77
C GLN A 116 -2.51 6.22 1.98
N LEU A 117 -1.71 7.02 2.67
CA LEU A 117 -1.06 6.62 3.92
C LEU A 117 -2.02 6.80 5.10
N TRP A 118 -2.16 5.74 5.87
CA TRP A 118 -2.99 5.65 7.06
C TRP A 118 -2.16 5.22 8.25
N ILE A 119 -2.61 5.58 9.44
CA ILE A 119 -2.07 5.05 10.70
C ILE A 119 -3.21 4.58 11.59
N MET A 120 -2.92 3.57 12.41
CA MET A 120 -3.83 3.00 13.40
C MET A 120 -3.06 2.54 14.64
N ASN A 121 -3.75 2.30 15.74
CA ASN A 121 -3.15 1.62 16.89
C ASN A 121 -2.75 0.18 16.54
N ALA A 122 -1.81 -0.39 17.28
CA ALA A 122 -1.34 -1.77 17.08
C ALA A 122 -2.44 -2.84 17.17
N ASP A 123 -3.56 -2.53 17.81
CA ASP A 123 -4.74 -3.40 17.93
C ASP A 123 -5.75 -3.25 16.78
N GLY A 124 -5.49 -2.36 15.81
CA GLY A 124 -6.35 -2.04 14.68
C GLY A 124 -7.36 -0.91 14.94
N SER A 125 -7.41 -0.36 16.15
CA SER A 125 -8.30 0.75 16.50
C SER A 125 -7.78 2.10 16.01
N ASN A 126 -8.66 3.13 15.98
CA ASN A 126 -8.33 4.52 15.68
C ASN A 126 -7.62 4.74 14.33
N ALA A 127 -8.01 3.98 13.31
CA ALA A 127 -7.47 4.14 11.96
C ALA A 127 -7.84 5.52 11.39
N ARG A 128 -6.84 6.25 10.89
CA ARG A 128 -7.00 7.57 10.28
C ARG A 128 -6.04 7.77 9.11
N GLN A 129 -6.49 8.49 8.13
CA GLN A 129 -5.69 8.91 6.97
C GLN A 129 -4.77 10.06 7.37
N ILE A 130 -3.53 10.05 6.88
CA ILE A 130 -2.54 11.11 7.14
C ILE A 130 -1.96 11.72 5.86
N SER A 131 -2.21 11.13 4.68
CA SER A 131 -1.86 11.73 3.39
C SER A 131 -3.09 12.00 2.55
N HIS A 132 -3.00 13.01 1.67
CA HIS A 132 -4.04 13.41 0.72
C HIS A 132 -3.40 13.79 -0.62
N HIS A 133 -2.51 12.93 -1.12
CA HIS A 133 -1.85 13.16 -2.40
C HIS A 133 -2.82 12.88 -3.55
N GLU A 134 -2.92 13.80 -4.51
CA GLU A 134 -3.91 13.77 -5.59
C GLU A 134 -3.85 12.48 -6.43
N LYS A 135 -2.64 11.97 -6.67
CA LYS A 135 -2.39 10.75 -7.46
C LYS A 135 -2.09 9.52 -6.61
N GLY A 136 -2.46 9.56 -5.34
CA GLY A 136 -2.21 8.46 -4.42
C GLY A 136 -0.75 8.36 -3.95
N VAL A 137 -0.53 7.43 -3.03
CA VAL A 137 0.79 7.07 -2.47
C VAL A 137 1.09 5.62 -2.82
N HIS A 138 2.23 5.37 -3.47
CA HIS A 138 2.60 4.05 -3.99
C HIS A 138 3.65 3.32 -3.15
N GLY A 139 4.19 3.97 -2.14
CA GLY A 139 5.16 3.43 -1.19
C GLY A 139 5.62 4.52 -0.23
N PHE A 140 6.14 4.14 0.94
CA PHE A 140 6.64 5.11 1.91
C PHE A 140 7.73 4.51 2.80
N LEU A 141 8.58 5.39 3.34
CA LEU A 141 9.61 5.09 4.35
C LEU A 141 9.61 6.19 5.41
N PHE A 142 9.50 5.83 6.68
CA PHE A 142 9.80 6.75 7.77
C PHE A 142 11.31 6.97 7.89
N SER A 143 11.70 8.18 8.27
CA SER A 143 13.06 8.44 8.76
C SER A 143 13.30 7.66 10.07
N PRO A 144 14.56 7.33 10.42
CA PRO A 144 14.88 6.62 11.67
C PRO A 144 14.36 7.28 12.94
N ASP A 145 14.21 8.61 12.97
CA ASP A 145 13.66 9.38 14.08
C ASP A 145 12.13 9.56 14.01
N GLU A 146 11.49 8.99 12.99
CA GLU A 146 10.04 9.06 12.70
C GLU A 146 9.48 10.49 12.55
N LYS A 147 10.32 11.50 12.29
CA LYS A 147 9.89 12.89 12.09
C LYS A 147 9.66 13.27 10.65
N HIS A 148 10.13 12.45 9.72
CA HIS A 148 9.95 12.66 8.29
C HIS A 148 9.47 11.37 7.62
N ILE A 149 8.79 11.54 6.51
CA ILE A 149 8.37 10.45 5.65
C ILE A 149 8.81 10.77 4.24
N LEU A 150 9.49 9.81 3.61
CA LEU A 150 9.59 9.75 2.16
C LEU A 150 8.43 8.93 1.64
N PHE A 151 7.73 9.41 0.61
CA PHE A 151 6.73 8.64 -0.09
C PHE A 151 6.84 8.81 -1.61
N ILE A 152 6.31 7.84 -2.35
CA ILE A 152 6.26 7.85 -3.81
C ILE A 152 4.87 8.34 -4.23
N GLY A 153 4.82 9.41 -5.00
CA GLY A 153 3.62 9.91 -5.66
C GLY A 153 3.86 10.03 -7.17
N ASN A 154 2.79 10.10 -7.97
CA ASN A 154 2.93 10.30 -9.41
C ASN A 154 2.82 11.78 -9.77
N VAL A 155 3.58 12.20 -10.79
CA VAL A 155 3.45 13.49 -11.46
C VAL A 155 3.08 13.27 -12.91
N LYS A 156 2.39 14.25 -13.51
CA LYS A 156 2.06 14.21 -14.94
C LYS A 156 3.32 14.27 -15.77
N TYR A 157 3.45 13.39 -16.75
CA TYR A 157 4.59 13.31 -17.66
C TYR A 157 4.23 13.69 -19.10
N SER A 158 3.16 13.11 -19.65
CA SER A 158 2.77 13.34 -21.05
C SER A 158 1.40 14.02 -21.17
N GLU A 159 1.20 14.70 -22.30
CA GLU A 159 -0.07 15.36 -22.63
C GLU A 159 -0.99 14.40 -23.38
N LYS A 160 -2.27 14.44 -23.03
CA LYS A 160 -3.34 13.81 -23.80
C LYS A 160 -3.93 14.83 -24.80
N ALA A 161 -4.58 14.35 -25.84
CA ALA A 161 -5.28 15.23 -26.77
C ALA A 161 -6.34 16.10 -26.07
N SER A 162 -7.02 15.57 -25.03
CA SER A 162 -7.97 16.32 -24.23
C SER A 162 -7.34 17.44 -23.37
N ASP A 163 -6.04 17.35 -23.06
CA ASP A 163 -5.32 18.40 -22.33
C ASP A 163 -5.00 19.58 -23.28
N LEU A 164 -4.65 19.27 -24.53
CA LEU A 164 -4.34 20.26 -25.56
C LEU A 164 -5.59 20.85 -26.20
N TYR A 165 -6.67 20.07 -26.26
CA TYR A 165 -7.97 20.45 -26.86
C TYR A 165 -9.09 20.19 -25.86
N PRO A 166 -9.31 21.08 -24.88
CA PRO A 166 -10.30 20.88 -23.80
C PRO A 166 -11.76 20.75 -24.26
N ASP A 167 -12.07 21.19 -25.48
CA ASP A 167 -13.37 21.01 -26.13
C ASP A 167 -13.59 19.59 -26.65
N LEU A 168 -12.54 18.76 -26.67
CA LEU A 168 -12.55 17.36 -27.11
C LEU A 168 -12.37 16.40 -25.93
N ASP A 169 -13.20 16.53 -24.91
CA ASP A 169 -13.13 15.77 -23.66
C ASP A 169 -13.15 14.24 -23.82
N LYS A 170 -13.68 13.76 -24.95
CA LYS A 170 -13.74 12.34 -25.32
C LYS A 170 -12.61 11.87 -26.23
N ALA A 171 -11.68 12.75 -26.57
CA ALA A 171 -10.56 12.39 -27.44
C ALA A 171 -9.61 11.42 -26.70
N THR A 172 -9.26 10.31 -27.35
CA THR A 172 -8.35 9.28 -26.82
C THR A 172 -6.97 9.35 -27.46
N GLY A 173 -6.72 10.36 -28.30
CA GLY A 173 -5.41 10.59 -28.94
C GLY A 173 -4.33 10.92 -27.89
N ARG A 174 -3.07 10.60 -28.23
CA ARG A 174 -1.89 10.95 -27.46
C ARG A 174 -0.92 11.75 -28.31
N VAL A 175 -0.25 12.69 -27.68
CA VAL A 175 0.87 13.40 -28.27
C VAL A 175 2.14 12.77 -27.73
N ILE A 176 3.03 12.32 -28.62
CA ILE A 176 4.25 11.59 -28.26
C ILE A 176 5.43 12.38 -28.79
N ASP A 177 6.18 12.99 -27.89
CA ASP A 177 7.35 13.82 -28.19
C ASP A 177 8.66 13.13 -27.77
N ASP A 178 8.55 12.02 -27.01
CA ASP A 178 9.66 11.31 -26.42
C ASP A 178 9.56 9.80 -26.65
N LEU A 179 10.69 9.09 -26.53
CA LEU A 179 10.74 7.64 -26.65
C LEU A 179 10.20 6.93 -25.40
N MET A 180 10.14 7.60 -24.26
CA MET A 180 9.58 7.05 -23.02
C MET A 180 8.05 7.19 -22.98
N TYR A 181 7.37 6.74 -24.01
CA TYR A 181 5.90 6.80 -24.12
C TYR A 181 5.19 5.52 -23.64
N LYS A 182 5.93 4.44 -23.52
CA LYS A 182 5.42 3.15 -23.03
C LYS A 182 6.43 2.42 -22.17
N HIS A 183 5.92 1.79 -21.09
CA HIS A 183 6.59 0.71 -20.40
C HIS A 183 5.83 -0.58 -20.69
N TRP A 184 6.41 -1.47 -21.50
CA TRP A 184 5.75 -2.67 -22.03
C TRP A 184 4.42 -2.33 -22.71
N ASP A 185 3.28 -2.69 -22.11
CA ASP A 185 1.92 -2.43 -22.58
C ASP A 185 1.24 -1.22 -21.94
N GLU A 186 1.84 -0.62 -20.90
CA GLU A 186 1.32 0.57 -20.22
C GLU A 186 1.80 1.86 -20.90
N TRP A 187 0.89 2.82 -21.10
CA TRP A 187 1.23 4.16 -21.52
C TRP A 187 1.83 4.95 -20.35
N VAL A 188 2.90 5.69 -20.61
CA VAL A 188 3.53 6.56 -19.61
C VAL A 188 2.85 7.93 -19.66
N GLU A 189 1.77 8.07 -18.91
CA GLU A 189 1.04 9.33 -18.74
C GLU A 189 1.53 10.07 -17.48
N GLU A 190 2.01 9.32 -16.52
CA GLU A 190 2.54 9.79 -15.25
C GLU A 190 3.83 9.04 -14.92
N ILE A 191 4.72 9.70 -14.17
CA ILE A 191 5.95 9.09 -13.65
C ILE A 191 6.02 9.22 -12.13
N PRO A 192 6.62 8.25 -11.42
CA PRO A 192 6.78 8.33 -9.98
C PRO A 192 7.89 9.31 -9.61
N HIS A 193 7.60 10.17 -8.65
CA HIS A 193 8.55 11.04 -7.96
C HIS A 193 8.56 10.75 -6.46
N PRO A 194 9.73 10.88 -5.80
CA PRO A 194 9.82 10.84 -4.34
C PRO A 194 9.49 12.19 -3.73
N TYR A 195 8.63 12.16 -2.72
CA TYR A 195 8.25 13.30 -1.90
C TYR A 195 8.81 13.13 -0.49
N ILE A 196 9.20 14.22 0.13
CA ILE A 196 9.53 14.27 1.56
C ILE A 196 8.50 15.15 2.26
N ALA A 197 8.03 14.69 3.41
CA ALA A 197 7.11 15.42 4.27
C ALA A 197 7.58 15.38 5.73
N SER A 198 7.28 16.43 6.49
CA SER A 198 7.39 16.43 7.94
C SER A 198 6.23 15.62 8.55
N PHE A 199 6.49 14.89 9.63
CA PHE A 199 5.48 14.12 10.36
C PHE A 199 5.49 14.48 11.85
N ASP A 200 4.38 14.96 12.36
CA ASP A 200 4.20 15.39 13.76
C ASP A 200 3.55 14.32 14.67
N GLY A 201 3.47 13.08 14.19
CA GLY A 201 2.75 11.99 14.86
C GLY A 201 1.25 11.95 14.53
N LYS A 202 0.73 12.92 13.77
CA LYS A 202 -0.71 13.02 13.44
C LYS A 202 -0.97 13.25 11.95
N GLN A 203 -0.21 14.10 11.32
CA GLN A 203 -0.41 14.52 9.92
C GLN A 203 0.92 14.79 9.22
N LEU A 204 0.86 14.87 7.88
CA LEU A 204 1.97 15.30 7.05
C LEU A 204 1.89 16.81 6.81
N THR A 205 3.03 17.48 6.88
CA THR A 205 3.22 18.89 6.53
C THR A 205 4.46 19.06 5.68
N ASP A 206 4.67 20.24 5.12
CA ASP A 206 5.88 20.61 4.35
C ASP A 206 6.21 19.58 3.25
N ILE A 207 5.19 19.15 2.51
CA ILE A 207 5.34 18.15 1.45
C ILE A 207 6.12 18.77 0.30
N THR A 208 7.23 18.16 -0.08
CA THR A 208 8.11 18.62 -1.14
C THR A 208 8.43 17.47 -2.10
N ASP A 209 8.23 17.69 -3.40
CA ASP A 209 8.75 16.84 -4.47
C ASP A 209 10.25 17.12 -4.58
N ILE A 210 11.11 16.15 -4.28
CA ILE A 210 12.57 16.33 -4.34
C ILE A 210 13.15 16.20 -5.75
N MET A 211 12.28 15.90 -6.72
CA MET A 211 12.61 15.87 -8.15
C MET A 211 11.77 16.85 -8.97
N GLU A 212 11.20 17.88 -8.33
CA GLU A 212 10.34 18.86 -9.00
C GLU A 212 10.99 19.43 -10.26
N GLY A 213 10.29 19.36 -11.38
CA GLY A 213 10.75 19.82 -12.69
C GLY A 213 11.67 18.85 -13.45
N GLU A 214 12.05 17.72 -12.86
CA GLU A 214 12.83 16.70 -13.56
C GLU A 214 11.91 15.76 -14.35
N PRO A 215 12.23 15.45 -15.62
CA PRO A 215 11.44 14.53 -16.44
C PRO A 215 11.84 13.06 -16.22
N TYR A 216 12.40 12.74 -15.08
CA TYR A 216 12.93 11.42 -14.77
C TYR A 216 12.11 10.73 -13.69
N GLU A 217 12.00 9.42 -13.78
CA GLU A 217 11.29 8.60 -12.80
C GLU A 217 12.19 8.14 -11.66
N SER A 218 11.66 8.13 -10.45
CA SER A 218 12.22 7.45 -9.29
C SER A 218 11.09 6.99 -8.36
N PRO A 219 10.94 5.67 -8.09
CA PRO A 219 11.77 4.55 -8.56
C PRO A 219 11.62 4.27 -10.05
N MET A 220 12.63 3.62 -10.62
CA MET A 220 12.63 3.27 -12.05
C MET A 220 11.64 2.14 -12.34
N LYS A 221 10.69 2.39 -13.23
CA LYS A 221 9.79 1.37 -13.76
C LYS A 221 10.53 0.37 -14.67
N PRO A 222 10.06 -0.90 -14.82
CA PRO A 222 8.85 -1.44 -14.19
C PRO A 222 9.08 -2.11 -12.83
N PHE A 223 10.31 -2.29 -12.37
CA PHE A 223 10.64 -3.12 -11.20
C PHE A 223 11.02 -2.35 -9.94
N GLY A 224 11.31 -1.06 -10.05
CA GLY A 224 11.68 -0.24 -8.90
C GLY A 224 10.48 0.07 -7.99
N GLY A 225 10.73 0.09 -6.68
CA GLY A 225 9.78 0.42 -5.65
C GLY A 225 10.45 1.17 -4.49
N ILE A 226 9.86 1.11 -3.32
CA ILE A 226 10.34 1.81 -2.13
C ILE A 226 11.74 1.36 -1.69
N GLU A 227 12.17 0.17 -2.06
CA GLU A 227 13.52 -0.37 -1.84
C GLU A 227 14.62 0.40 -2.60
N SER A 228 14.24 1.27 -3.56
CA SER A 228 15.18 2.16 -4.28
C SER A 228 15.62 3.36 -3.45
N PHE A 229 15.10 3.51 -2.24
CA PHE A 229 15.35 4.63 -1.34
C PHE A 229 15.89 4.18 0.01
N ALA A 230 16.74 4.99 0.61
CA ALA A 230 17.22 4.76 1.96
C ALA A 230 17.46 6.08 2.70
N TRP A 231 16.97 6.20 3.94
CA TRP A 231 17.34 7.27 4.84
C TRP A 231 18.75 7.07 5.40
N THR A 232 19.46 8.16 5.59
CA THR A 232 20.68 8.12 6.41
C THR A 232 20.32 7.83 7.88
N PRO A 233 21.22 7.15 8.64
CA PRO A 233 20.95 6.82 10.05
C PRO A 233 20.67 8.03 10.95
N ASP A 234 21.14 9.21 10.57
CA ASP A 234 20.91 10.47 11.30
C ASP A 234 19.64 11.21 10.85
N SER A 235 18.83 10.60 9.97
CA SER A 235 17.57 11.13 9.44
C SER A 235 17.69 12.44 8.64
N LYS A 236 18.91 12.81 8.16
CA LYS A 236 19.15 14.11 7.52
C LYS A 236 19.15 14.08 6.00
N ALA A 237 19.32 12.91 5.41
CA ALA A 237 19.38 12.75 3.97
C ALA A 237 18.74 11.46 3.50
N VAL A 238 18.38 11.44 2.23
CA VAL A 238 17.89 10.27 1.51
C VAL A 238 18.84 9.96 0.37
N ALA A 239 19.24 8.69 0.25
CA ALA A 239 19.88 8.16 -0.94
C ALA A 239 18.82 7.50 -1.83
N TYR A 240 18.86 7.76 -3.13
CA TYR A 240 17.96 7.15 -4.10
C TYR A 240 18.62 6.99 -5.47
N THR A 241 18.00 6.18 -6.32
CA THR A 241 18.43 5.99 -7.70
C THR A 241 17.40 6.58 -8.66
N SER A 242 17.87 7.26 -9.70
CA SER A 242 17.05 7.77 -10.78
C SER A 242 17.74 7.54 -12.12
N ARG A 243 16.97 7.42 -13.19
CA ARG A 243 17.47 7.48 -14.55
C ARG A 243 17.63 8.94 -14.95
N LYS A 244 18.74 9.25 -15.62
CA LYS A 244 18.99 10.58 -16.15
C LYS A 244 19.31 10.52 -17.63
#